data_907d0df95a9c014cfad61e8cc0dc229f
#
_entry.id   907d0df95a9c014cfad61e8cc0dc229f
#
_cell.length_a   1.000
_cell.length_b   1.000
_cell.length_c   1.000
_cell.angle_alpha   90.00
_cell.angle_beta   90.00
_cell.angle_gamma   90.00
#
_symmetry.space_group_name_H-M   'P 1'
#
loop_
_entity.id
_entity.type
_entity.pdbx_description
1 polymer ?
#
loop_
_entity_poly.entity_id
_entity_poly.type
_entity_poly.pdbx_seq_one_letter_code
_entity_poly.pdbx_strand_id
1 'polypeptide(L)'
;MRNDNITRLTLAGMFAALAFVCFTYLRIEIPMGGGMTGKIYIGHAFIILAALILGAKYGALTGAIGLSLADILAGYTTSAPPTFLSKFLLGLAVAFVAHKVFNLAAANDKKATKIVTIAAVFGCLVNVITEPLIRYGFKVFVLGLPHQIAYLSAINCAVSMAVSAVPSVILAVFLYKAVQHSILKSYKFV
;
A
#
# COMPACT_ATOMS: atom_id res chain seq x y z
N MET A 1 -10.97 27.35 14.48
CA MET A 1 -10.22 26.11 14.80
C MET A 1 -10.46 25.13 13.64
N ARG A 2 -9.44 24.85 12.86
CA ARG A 2 -9.56 23.89 11.76
C ARG A 2 -9.58 22.51 12.37
N ASN A 3 -10.59 21.72 12.02
CA ASN A 3 -10.73 20.37 12.59
C ASN A 3 -9.72 19.42 11.89
N ASP A 4 -8.54 19.26 12.48
CA ASP A 4 -7.43 18.47 11.90
C ASP A 4 -7.83 17.02 11.57
N ASN A 5 -8.81 16.47 12.29
CA ASN A 5 -9.33 15.13 12.01
C ASN A 5 -10.11 15.08 10.69
N ILE A 6 -10.90 16.11 10.38
CA ILE A 6 -11.64 16.17 9.11
C ILE A 6 -10.66 16.30 7.95
N THR A 7 -9.64 17.15 8.07
CA THR A 7 -8.61 17.31 7.03
C THR A 7 -7.84 16.00 6.80
N ARG A 8 -7.47 15.30 7.86
CA ARG A 8 -6.80 13.98 7.74
C ARG A 8 -7.70 12.95 7.07
N LEU A 9 -8.98 12.93 7.42
CA LEU A 9 -9.94 12.00 6.82
C LEU A 9 -10.15 12.29 5.33
N THR A 10 -10.29 13.56 4.96
CA THR A 10 -10.43 13.97 3.55
C THR A 10 -9.20 13.59 2.74
N LEU A 11 -7.99 13.83 3.26
CA LEU A 11 -6.75 13.43 2.59
C LEU A 11 -6.62 11.92 2.49
N ALA A 12 -7.01 11.17 3.52
CA ALA A 12 -7.02 9.71 3.49
C ALA A 12 -7.97 9.19 2.40
N GLY A 13 -9.17 9.76 2.29
CA GLY A 13 -10.12 9.45 1.23
C GLY A 13 -9.59 9.76 -0.16
N MET A 14 -8.92 10.89 -0.34
CA MET A 14 -8.29 11.26 -1.61
C MET A 14 -7.16 10.27 -2.01
N PHE A 15 -6.29 9.92 -1.08
CA PHE A 15 -5.25 8.92 -1.36
C PHE A 15 -5.82 7.52 -1.62
N ALA A 16 -6.91 7.15 -0.93
CA ALA A 16 -7.61 5.89 -1.20
C ALA A 16 -8.20 5.88 -2.61
N ALA A 17 -8.81 6.97 -3.04
CA ALA A 17 -9.34 7.13 -4.40
C ALA A 17 -8.23 7.08 -5.45
N LEU A 18 -7.08 7.72 -5.21
CA LEU A 18 -5.94 7.64 -6.12
C LEU A 18 -5.37 6.21 -6.22
N ALA A 19 -5.25 5.50 -5.10
CA ALA A 19 -4.82 4.10 -5.09
C ALA A 19 -5.82 3.21 -5.86
N PHE A 20 -7.12 3.44 -5.67
CA PHE A 20 -8.20 2.78 -6.40
C PHE A 20 -8.11 3.01 -7.92
N VAL A 21 -7.97 4.27 -8.35
CA VAL A 21 -7.86 4.64 -9.76
C VAL A 21 -6.63 3.98 -10.41
N CYS A 22 -5.49 4.01 -9.71
CA CYS A 22 -4.27 3.35 -10.20
C CYS A 22 -4.42 1.84 -10.34
N PHE A 23 -5.11 1.19 -9.40
CA PHE A 23 -5.38 -0.24 -9.53
C PHE A 23 -6.36 -0.55 -10.65
N THR A 24 -7.37 0.28 -10.86
CA THR A 24 -8.42 0.03 -11.84
C THR A 24 -7.97 0.32 -13.27
N TYR A 25 -7.26 1.43 -13.49
CA TYR A 25 -6.96 1.94 -14.83
C TYR A 25 -5.48 1.84 -15.22
N LEU A 26 -4.55 1.80 -14.23
CA LEU A 26 -3.11 1.79 -14.48
C LEU A 26 -2.47 0.44 -14.09
N ARG A 27 -3.24 -0.64 -14.05
CA ARG A 27 -2.71 -1.98 -13.85
C ARG A 27 -2.34 -2.63 -15.18
N ILE A 28 -1.25 -3.36 -15.16
CA ILE A 28 -0.86 -4.26 -16.25
C ILE A 28 -1.15 -5.69 -15.79
N GLU A 29 -1.94 -6.42 -16.53
CA GLU A 29 -2.22 -7.82 -16.27
C GLU A 29 -1.27 -8.70 -17.09
N ILE A 30 -0.51 -9.54 -16.41
CA ILE A 30 0.44 -10.45 -17.03
C ILE A 30 -0.07 -11.88 -16.83
N PRO A 31 -0.23 -12.67 -17.92
CA PRO A 31 -0.59 -14.07 -17.79
C PRO A 31 0.53 -14.82 -17.05
N MET A 32 0.15 -15.60 -16.05
CA MET A 32 1.03 -16.41 -15.23
C MET A 32 0.63 -17.88 -15.32
N GLY A 33 1.47 -18.77 -14.83
CA GLY A 33 1.22 -20.21 -14.87
C GLY A 33 -0.12 -20.61 -14.22
N GLY A 34 -0.73 -21.66 -14.73
CA GLY A 34 -1.99 -22.21 -14.21
C GLY A 34 -3.26 -21.41 -14.53
N GLY A 35 -3.27 -20.62 -15.63
CA GLY A 35 -4.43 -19.82 -16.03
C GLY A 35 -4.70 -18.61 -15.14
N MET A 36 -3.74 -18.22 -14.29
CA MET A 36 -3.85 -17.07 -13.42
C MET A 36 -3.21 -15.83 -14.06
N THR A 37 -3.67 -14.65 -13.65
CA THR A 37 -3.08 -13.37 -14.05
C THR A 37 -2.42 -12.70 -12.86
N GLY A 38 -1.18 -12.24 -13.05
CA GLY A 38 -0.51 -11.32 -12.13
C GLY A 38 -0.87 -9.88 -12.46
N LYS A 39 -0.99 -9.03 -11.43
CA LYS A 39 -1.34 -7.63 -11.60
C LYS A 39 -0.17 -6.77 -11.12
N ILE A 40 0.37 -5.97 -12.01
CA ILE A 40 1.41 -4.97 -11.70
C ILE A 40 0.76 -3.60 -11.73
N TYR A 41 0.91 -2.84 -10.66
CA TYR A 41 0.32 -1.51 -10.53
C TYR A 41 1.08 -0.64 -9.51
N ILE A 42 0.93 0.67 -9.63
CA ILE A 42 1.65 1.67 -8.84
C ILE A 42 0.85 2.21 -7.65
N GLY A 43 -0.34 1.66 -7.39
CA GLY A 43 -1.25 2.14 -6.34
C GLY A 43 -0.67 2.08 -4.93
N HIS A 44 0.32 1.21 -4.67
CA HIS A 44 1.02 1.16 -3.38
C HIS A 44 1.72 2.49 -3.03
N ALA A 45 2.14 3.29 -4.03
CA ALA A 45 2.76 4.59 -3.80
C ALA A 45 1.88 5.54 -2.99
N PHE A 46 0.57 5.53 -3.25
CA PHE A 46 -0.38 6.38 -2.53
C PHE A 46 -0.66 5.89 -1.10
N ILE A 47 -0.59 4.59 -0.87
CA ILE A 47 -0.66 4.02 0.49
C ILE A 47 0.56 4.42 1.30
N ILE A 48 1.75 4.28 0.70
CA ILE A 48 3.01 4.69 1.31
C ILE A 48 2.97 6.18 1.62
N LEU A 49 2.57 7.02 0.67
CA LEU A 49 2.48 8.46 0.84
C LEU A 49 1.49 8.85 1.95
N ALA A 50 0.31 8.23 1.98
CA ALA A 50 -0.67 8.43 3.06
C ALA A 50 -0.09 8.05 4.43
N ALA A 51 0.62 6.93 4.54
CA ALA A 51 1.25 6.49 5.78
C ALA A 51 2.36 7.44 6.26
N LEU A 52 3.13 8.02 5.32
CA LEU A 52 4.17 9.00 5.62
C LEU A 52 3.63 10.36 6.07
N ILE A 53 2.50 10.79 5.51
CA ILE A 53 1.93 12.13 5.77
C ILE A 53 0.92 12.09 6.92
N LEU A 54 0.03 11.10 6.93
CA LEU A 54 -1.11 11.04 7.85
C LEU A 54 -0.86 10.13 9.06
N GLY A 55 0.23 9.38 9.05
CA GLY A 55 0.59 8.43 10.10
C GLY A 55 -0.11 7.07 9.99
N ALA A 56 0.08 6.22 11.01
CA ALA A 56 -0.28 4.81 10.95
C ALA A 56 -1.77 4.54 10.72
N LYS A 57 -2.64 5.20 11.50
CA LYS A 57 -4.09 4.93 11.46
C LYS A 57 -4.70 5.25 10.10
N TYR A 58 -4.51 6.47 9.62
CA TYR A 58 -5.12 6.92 8.36
C TYR A 58 -4.40 6.31 7.15
N GLY A 59 -3.07 6.18 7.20
CA GLY A 59 -2.30 5.54 6.13
C GLY A 59 -2.65 4.08 5.92
N ALA A 60 -2.79 3.30 7.01
CA ALA A 60 -3.20 1.90 6.93
C ALA A 60 -4.63 1.75 6.38
N LEU A 61 -5.58 2.56 6.84
CA LEU A 61 -6.96 2.54 6.37
C LEU A 61 -7.09 2.97 4.90
N THR A 62 -6.29 3.94 4.45
CA THR A 62 -6.24 4.37 3.05
C THR A 62 -6.02 3.19 2.10
N GLY A 63 -4.98 2.40 2.36
CA GLY A 63 -4.66 1.23 1.54
C GLY A 63 -5.69 0.12 1.64
N ALA A 64 -6.09 -0.19 2.86
CA ALA A 64 -7.05 -1.24 3.14
C ALA A 64 -8.38 -1.00 2.42
N ILE A 65 -8.94 0.20 2.55
CA ILE A 65 -10.24 0.54 1.95
C ILE A 65 -10.10 0.73 0.44
N GLY A 66 -9.13 1.54 -0.03
CA GLY A 66 -9.01 1.90 -1.45
C GLY A 66 -8.83 0.69 -2.35
N LEU A 67 -7.89 -0.22 -2.03
CA LEU A 67 -7.62 -1.38 -2.87
C LEU A 67 -8.62 -2.53 -2.68
N SER A 68 -9.22 -2.68 -1.49
CA SER A 68 -10.29 -3.67 -1.33
C SER A 68 -11.55 -3.30 -2.11
N LEU A 69 -11.92 -2.02 -2.13
CA LEU A 69 -13.00 -1.53 -3.00
C LEU A 69 -12.66 -1.73 -4.48
N ALA A 70 -11.41 -1.51 -4.86
CA ALA A 70 -10.97 -1.75 -6.23
C ALA A 70 -11.08 -3.24 -6.63
N ASP A 71 -10.72 -4.17 -5.72
CA ASP A 71 -10.90 -5.60 -5.95
C ASP A 71 -12.40 -5.95 -6.10
N ILE A 72 -13.27 -5.42 -5.24
CA ILE A 72 -14.72 -5.69 -5.31
C ILE A 72 -15.31 -5.22 -6.65
N LEU A 73 -15.02 -3.98 -7.04
CA LEU A 73 -15.56 -3.39 -8.27
C LEU A 73 -14.95 -4.00 -9.54
N ALA A 74 -13.75 -4.55 -9.45
CA ALA A 74 -13.13 -5.31 -10.54
C ALA A 74 -13.61 -6.76 -10.63
N GLY A 75 -14.56 -7.20 -9.80
CA GLY A 75 -15.12 -8.57 -9.77
C GLY A 75 -14.27 -9.56 -8.97
N TYR A 76 -13.23 -9.13 -8.26
CA TYR A 76 -12.37 -9.97 -7.43
C TYR A 76 -12.80 -9.98 -5.96
N THR A 77 -14.09 -10.18 -5.69
CA THR A 77 -14.68 -10.09 -4.35
C THR A 77 -14.02 -11.02 -3.33
N THR A 78 -13.63 -12.22 -3.74
CA THR A 78 -12.90 -13.17 -2.88
C THR A 78 -11.48 -12.74 -2.54
N SER A 79 -10.91 -11.79 -3.29
CA SER A 79 -9.59 -11.22 -3.02
C SER A 79 -9.64 -10.02 -2.06
N ALA A 80 -10.79 -9.38 -1.91
CA ALA A 80 -10.92 -8.15 -1.13
C ALA A 80 -10.54 -8.31 0.37
N PRO A 81 -10.98 -9.37 1.10
CA PRO A 81 -10.58 -9.53 2.51
C PRO A 81 -9.07 -9.70 2.71
N PRO A 82 -8.36 -10.59 1.98
CA PRO A 82 -6.91 -10.68 2.10
C PRO A 82 -6.20 -9.40 1.65
N THR A 83 -6.70 -8.69 0.62
CA THR A 83 -6.17 -7.39 0.21
C THR A 83 -6.33 -6.36 1.31
N PHE A 84 -7.49 -6.28 1.97
CA PHE A 84 -7.70 -5.36 3.09
C PHE A 84 -6.63 -5.55 4.16
N LEU A 85 -6.43 -6.77 4.62
CA LEU A 85 -5.48 -7.06 5.70
C LEU A 85 -4.04 -6.77 5.28
N SER A 86 -3.63 -7.19 4.08
CA SER A 86 -2.26 -6.98 3.61
C SER A 86 -1.92 -5.50 3.39
N LYS A 87 -2.84 -4.71 2.85
CA LYS A 87 -2.63 -3.27 2.62
C LYS A 87 -2.71 -2.47 3.92
N PHE A 88 -3.49 -2.93 4.87
CA PHE A 88 -3.48 -2.38 6.22
C PHE A 88 -2.09 -2.56 6.86
N LEU A 89 -1.52 -3.77 6.79
CA LEU A 89 -0.18 -4.07 7.30
C LEU A 89 0.92 -3.28 6.57
N LEU A 90 0.81 -3.12 5.24
CA LEU A 90 1.72 -2.26 4.47
C LEU A 90 1.76 -0.84 5.04
N GLY A 91 0.59 -0.21 5.19
CA GLY A 91 0.50 1.16 5.71
C GLY A 91 1.02 1.30 7.14
N LEU A 92 0.72 0.31 8.00
CA LEU A 92 1.26 0.26 9.37
C LEU A 92 2.79 0.14 9.38
N ALA A 93 3.35 -0.75 8.55
CA ALA A 93 4.80 -0.98 8.50
C ALA A 93 5.56 0.28 8.04
N VAL A 94 5.07 0.95 7.00
CA VAL A 94 5.64 2.22 6.52
C VAL A 94 5.60 3.28 7.62
N ALA A 95 4.44 3.48 8.24
CA ALA A 95 4.29 4.51 9.27
C ALA A 95 5.13 4.19 10.52
N PHE A 96 5.22 2.92 10.91
CA PHE A 96 6.05 2.49 12.05
C PHE A 96 7.52 2.86 11.82
N VAL A 97 8.07 2.49 10.68
CA VAL A 97 9.47 2.82 10.36
C VAL A 97 9.69 4.33 10.26
N ALA A 98 8.82 5.04 9.56
CA ALA A 98 8.98 6.47 9.33
C ALA A 98 8.88 7.29 10.64
N HIS A 99 7.89 6.99 11.47
CA HIS A 99 7.56 7.85 12.62
C HIS A 99 8.09 7.32 13.96
N LYS A 100 8.07 5.99 14.19
CA LYS A 100 8.53 5.41 15.45
C LYS A 100 10.02 5.11 15.48
N VAL A 101 10.58 4.59 14.36
CA VAL A 101 12.00 4.24 14.31
C VAL A 101 12.86 5.46 14.00
N PHE A 102 12.50 6.24 12.98
CA PHE A 102 13.35 7.33 12.48
C PHE A 102 12.87 8.75 12.78
N ASN A 103 11.70 8.93 13.37
CA ASN A 103 11.09 10.23 13.69
C ASN A 103 11.17 11.22 12.49
N LEU A 104 10.47 10.89 11.43
CA LEU A 104 10.45 11.64 10.17
C LEU A 104 10.14 13.14 10.37
N ALA A 105 9.29 13.47 11.35
CA ALA A 105 8.88 14.84 11.62
C ALA A 105 10.04 15.76 12.08
N ALA A 106 11.11 15.19 12.66
CA ALA A 106 12.28 15.91 13.13
C ALA A 106 13.45 15.91 12.12
N ALA A 107 13.26 15.30 10.94
CA ALA A 107 14.33 15.11 9.97
C ALA A 107 14.49 16.32 9.03
N ASN A 108 15.74 16.69 8.72
CA ASN A 108 16.06 17.65 7.67
C ASN A 108 15.77 17.03 6.28
N ASP A 109 15.59 17.86 5.23
CA ASP A 109 15.18 17.41 3.88
C ASP A 109 16.00 16.24 3.32
N LYS A 110 17.33 16.27 3.44
CA LYS A 110 18.19 15.15 2.99
C LYS A 110 17.98 13.88 3.80
N LYS A 111 17.80 14.02 5.12
CA LYS A 111 17.55 12.90 6.02
C LYS A 111 16.14 12.35 5.83
N ALA A 112 15.15 13.23 5.64
CA ALA A 112 13.77 12.87 5.36
C ALA A 112 13.65 11.99 4.11
N THR A 113 14.31 12.34 3.00
CA THR A 113 14.32 11.51 1.79
C THR A 113 14.86 10.10 2.05
N LYS A 114 15.95 9.96 2.81
CA LYS A 114 16.51 8.64 3.17
C LYS A 114 15.53 7.84 4.01
N ILE A 115 14.91 8.47 5.02
CA ILE A 115 13.92 7.82 5.89
C ILE A 115 12.72 7.33 5.07
N VAL A 116 12.20 8.19 4.19
CA VAL A 116 11.07 7.86 3.30
C VAL A 116 11.41 6.67 2.42
N THR A 117 12.60 6.65 1.82
CA THR A 117 13.03 5.51 0.98
C THR A 117 13.13 4.22 1.79
N ILE A 118 13.74 4.27 2.98
CA ILE A 118 13.87 3.08 3.86
C ILE A 118 12.49 2.59 4.29
N ALA A 119 11.60 3.50 4.72
CA ALA A 119 10.26 3.15 5.16
C ALA A 119 9.41 2.56 4.02
N ALA A 120 9.52 3.13 2.81
CA ALA A 120 8.82 2.64 1.63
C ALA A 120 9.31 1.23 1.22
N VAL A 121 10.63 1.02 1.17
CA VAL A 121 11.22 -0.29 0.86
C VAL A 121 10.81 -1.32 1.91
N PHE A 122 10.93 -1.00 3.20
CA PHE A 122 10.54 -1.89 4.28
C PHE A 122 9.06 -2.26 4.21
N GLY A 123 8.18 -1.29 4.02
CA GLY A 123 6.74 -1.55 3.87
C GLY A 123 6.43 -2.45 2.68
N CYS A 124 7.08 -2.23 1.53
CA CYS A 124 6.94 -3.10 0.37
C CYS A 124 7.47 -4.52 0.63
N LEU A 125 8.60 -4.68 1.32
CA LEU A 125 9.11 -6.00 1.72
C LEU A 125 8.12 -6.72 2.63
N VAL A 126 7.57 -6.05 3.62
CA VAL A 126 6.51 -6.60 4.48
C VAL A 126 5.32 -7.03 3.62
N ASN A 127 4.88 -6.22 2.66
CA ASN A 127 3.76 -6.55 1.79
C ASN A 127 4.03 -7.75 0.87
N VAL A 128 5.24 -7.85 0.30
CA VAL A 128 5.65 -8.98 -0.56
C VAL A 128 5.62 -10.31 0.20
N ILE A 129 5.86 -10.28 1.51
CA ILE A 129 5.79 -11.46 2.36
C ILE A 129 4.37 -11.72 2.86
N THR A 130 3.72 -10.70 3.40
CA THR A 130 2.43 -10.86 4.10
C THR A 130 1.28 -11.13 3.15
N GLU A 131 1.24 -10.48 1.99
CA GLU A 131 0.11 -10.65 1.06
C GLU A 131 -0.01 -12.06 0.50
N PRO A 132 1.05 -12.71 0.01
CA PRO A 132 0.97 -14.12 -0.42
C PRO A 132 0.58 -15.06 0.71
N LEU A 133 1.09 -14.86 1.90
CA LEU A 133 0.77 -15.69 3.07
C LEU A 133 -0.70 -15.56 3.47
N ILE A 134 -1.22 -14.33 3.54
CA ILE A 134 -2.61 -14.06 3.86
C ILE A 134 -3.53 -14.65 2.78
N ARG A 135 -3.19 -14.48 1.49
CA ARG A 135 -3.96 -15.05 0.38
C ARG A 135 -3.96 -16.58 0.40
N TYR A 136 -2.81 -17.19 0.67
CA TYR A 136 -2.71 -18.63 0.80
C TYR A 136 -3.62 -19.13 1.92
N GLY A 137 -3.46 -18.58 3.13
CA GLY A 137 -4.27 -18.96 4.28
C GLY A 137 -5.77 -18.77 4.02
N PHE A 138 -6.17 -17.63 3.45
CA PHE A 138 -7.55 -17.35 3.13
C PHE A 138 -8.13 -18.36 2.13
N LYS A 139 -7.37 -18.71 1.07
CA LYS A 139 -7.81 -19.68 0.07
C LYS A 139 -7.96 -21.08 0.63
N VAL A 140 -7.04 -21.52 1.49
CA VAL A 140 -7.10 -22.86 2.09
C VAL A 140 -8.15 -22.93 3.18
N PHE A 141 -8.11 -22.03 4.16
CA PHE A 141 -8.92 -22.15 5.38
C PHE A 141 -10.33 -21.55 5.24
N VAL A 142 -10.51 -20.54 4.39
CA VAL A 142 -11.83 -19.89 4.24
C VAL A 142 -12.55 -20.37 2.99
N LEU A 143 -11.84 -20.50 1.86
CA LEU A 143 -12.46 -20.93 0.60
C LEU A 143 -12.39 -22.43 0.37
N GLY A 144 -11.67 -23.20 1.20
CA GLY A 144 -11.56 -24.65 1.07
C GLY A 144 -10.88 -25.13 -0.21
N LEU A 145 -10.05 -24.27 -0.84
CA LEU A 145 -9.38 -24.63 -2.09
C LEU A 145 -8.20 -25.59 -1.86
N PRO A 146 -7.91 -26.48 -2.83
CA PRO A 146 -6.74 -27.37 -2.76
C PRO A 146 -5.44 -26.59 -2.54
N HIS A 147 -4.56 -27.15 -1.71
CA HIS A 147 -3.26 -26.52 -1.38
C HIS A 147 -2.43 -26.14 -2.61
N GLN A 148 -2.46 -26.97 -3.67
CA GLN A 148 -1.71 -26.71 -4.91
C GLN A 148 -2.16 -25.42 -5.60
N ILE A 149 -3.48 -25.20 -5.69
CA ILE A 149 -4.06 -23.97 -6.29
C ILE A 149 -3.75 -22.75 -5.43
N ALA A 150 -3.88 -22.88 -4.12
CA ALA A 150 -3.58 -21.81 -3.18
C ALA A 150 -2.10 -21.42 -3.23
N TYR A 151 -1.20 -22.40 -3.27
CA TYR A 151 0.25 -22.19 -3.36
C TYR A 151 0.67 -21.51 -4.66
N LEU A 152 0.18 -21.98 -5.82
CA LEU A 152 0.45 -21.35 -7.10
C LEU A 152 -0.03 -19.89 -7.14
N SER A 153 -1.21 -19.64 -6.58
CA SER A 153 -1.75 -18.27 -6.44
C SER A 153 -0.88 -17.40 -5.54
N ALA A 154 -0.33 -17.94 -4.46
CA ALA A 154 0.56 -17.20 -3.56
C ALA A 154 1.88 -16.84 -4.24
N ILE A 155 2.49 -17.73 -4.99
CA ILE A 155 3.71 -17.47 -5.76
C ILE A 155 3.44 -16.35 -6.79
N ASN A 156 2.38 -16.50 -7.59
CA ASN A 156 2.02 -15.48 -8.58
C ASN A 156 1.78 -14.10 -7.93
N CYS A 157 1.17 -14.09 -6.75
CA CYS A 157 0.98 -12.88 -5.96
C CYS A 157 2.34 -12.30 -5.50
N ALA A 158 3.24 -13.12 -4.97
CA ALA A 158 4.56 -12.67 -4.50
C ALA A 158 5.36 -12.01 -5.62
N VAL A 159 5.41 -12.65 -6.80
CA VAL A 159 6.09 -12.10 -7.98
C VAL A 159 5.47 -10.76 -8.41
N SER A 160 4.13 -10.69 -8.51
CA SER A 160 3.42 -9.47 -8.88
C SER A 160 3.69 -8.32 -7.90
N MET A 161 3.71 -8.62 -6.59
CA MET A 161 3.99 -7.62 -5.55
C MET A 161 5.45 -7.16 -5.58
N ALA A 162 6.40 -8.07 -5.79
CA ALA A 162 7.82 -7.73 -5.89
C ALA A 162 8.09 -6.79 -7.09
N VAL A 163 7.51 -7.09 -8.24
CA VAL A 163 7.63 -6.23 -9.44
C VAL A 163 6.94 -4.88 -9.23
N SER A 164 5.74 -4.86 -8.61
CA SER A 164 5.01 -3.62 -8.33
C SER A 164 5.68 -2.74 -7.28
N ALA A 165 6.50 -3.32 -6.40
CA ALA A 165 7.18 -2.60 -5.32
C ALA A 165 8.14 -1.54 -5.86
N VAL A 166 8.94 -1.89 -6.88
CA VAL A 166 9.97 -1.00 -7.43
C VAL A 166 9.40 0.32 -7.94
N PRO A 167 8.47 0.33 -8.91
CA PRO A 167 7.90 1.59 -9.40
C PRO A 167 7.09 2.31 -8.33
N SER A 168 6.46 1.59 -7.39
CA SER A 168 5.70 2.21 -6.30
C SER A 168 6.60 2.94 -5.31
N VAL A 169 7.76 2.40 -4.96
CA VAL A 169 8.74 3.08 -4.10
C VAL A 169 9.28 4.33 -4.77
N ILE A 170 9.68 4.24 -6.04
CA ILE A 170 10.18 5.38 -6.82
C ILE A 170 9.14 6.49 -6.86
N LEU A 171 7.92 6.16 -7.21
CA LEU A 171 6.82 7.13 -7.28
C LEU A 171 6.51 7.74 -5.91
N ALA A 172 6.48 6.94 -4.84
CA ALA A 172 6.21 7.43 -3.49
C ALA A 172 7.27 8.43 -3.02
N VAL A 173 8.56 8.14 -3.27
CA VAL A 173 9.66 9.04 -2.92
C VAL A 173 9.60 10.34 -3.74
N PHE A 174 9.30 10.25 -5.03
CA PHE A 174 9.15 11.40 -5.90
C PHE A 174 7.99 12.30 -5.44
N LEU A 175 6.80 11.71 -5.22
CA LEU A 175 5.61 12.43 -4.76
C LEU A 175 5.83 13.05 -3.37
N TYR A 176 6.50 12.32 -2.45
CA TYR A 176 6.81 12.86 -1.14
C TYR A 176 7.66 14.13 -1.24
N LYS A 177 8.70 14.13 -2.08
CA LYS A 177 9.53 15.32 -2.30
C LYS A 177 8.74 16.50 -2.89
N ALA A 178 7.84 16.23 -3.84
CA ALA A 178 6.99 17.25 -4.44
C ALA A 178 6.03 17.88 -3.41
N VAL A 179 5.46 17.04 -2.55
CA VAL A 179 4.48 17.44 -1.53
C VAL A 179 5.16 18.07 -0.30
N GLN A 180 6.38 17.66 0.03
CA GLN A 180 7.13 18.16 1.19
C GLN A 180 7.27 19.68 1.15
N HIS A 181 7.51 20.26 -0.02
CA HIS A 181 7.67 21.72 -0.17
C HIS A 181 6.36 22.50 0.02
N SER A 182 5.22 21.90 -0.34
CA SER A 182 3.92 22.59 -0.38
C SER A 182 3.05 22.34 0.85
N ILE A 183 2.94 21.09 1.29
CA ILE A 183 1.96 20.69 2.31
C ILE A 183 2.61 20.53 3.69
N LEU A 184 3.80 19.97 3.82
CA LEU A 184 4.39 19.66 5.12
C LEU A 184 4.89 20.91 5.84
N LYS A 185 5.22 22.00 5.12
CA LYS A 185 5.49 23.30 5.75
C LYS A 185 4.23 23.95 6.33
N SER A 186 3.07 23.67 5.77
CA SER A 186 1.78 24.23 6.18
C SER A 186 1.04 23.39 7.23
N TYR A 187 1.32 22.09 7.29
CA TYR A 187 0.62 21.13 8.14
C TYR A 187 1.61 20.15 8.81
N LYS A 188 1.83 20.32 10.11
CA LYS A 188 2.47 19.29 10.93
C LYS A 188 1.40 18.28 11.38
N PHE A 189 1.19 17.22 10.64
CA PHE A 189 0.19 16.19 10.97
C PHE A 189 0.68 15.09 11.92
N VAL A 190 1.98 14.93 12.10
CA VAL A 190 2.58 13.89 12.95
C VAL A 190 3.70 14.47 13.80
#